data_6bfa3214c238b145c768020101872d54
#
_entry.id   6bfa3214c238b145c768020101872d54
#
_cell.length_a   1.000
_cell.length_b   1.000
_cell.length_c   1.000
_cell.angle_alpha   90.00
_cell.angle_beta   90.00
_cell.angle_gamma   90.00
#
_symmetry.space_group_name_H-M   'P 1'
#
loop_
_entity.id
_entity.type
_entity.pdbx_description
1 polymer ?
#
loop_
_entity_poly.entity_id
_entity_poly.type
_entity_poly.pdbx_seq_one_letter_code
_entity_poly.pdbx_strand_id
1 'polypeptide(L)'
;MNQKKLIAELKGAGKEYKTGDQTIVALQATDFQLHEGELTLIIGPSGSGKTTLLSLLGCVIYPSYGDLWVDGQHINSLNANKLARLRLETIGFVFQSFNLLAPLTAEENVELPLKLLGLDSSERKKRVQKALETVGMIERRKNLPKALSGGQQQRIAIARALVTNPKMILCDEPTASLDKDSLGVVMKELQTLARQGKSVAVVTHDPRLQQYADRAVEVKNGQVIPIELTNVAT
;
A
#
# COMPACT_ATOMS: atom_id res chain seq x y z
N MET A 1 23.86 14.32 5.71
CA MET A 1 22.57 13.86 5.17
C MET A 1 22.07 12.76 6.11
N ASN A 2 20.98 12.97 6.85
CA ASN A 2 20.40 11.90 7.67
C ASN A 2 19.90 10.79 6.73
N GLN A 3 20.46 9.60 6.86
CA GLN A 3 20.02 8.44 6.09
C GLN A 3 18.57 8.13 6.49
N LYS A 4 17.62 8.20 5.55
CA LYS A 4 16.21 7.87 5.80
C LYS A 4 16.12 6.42 6.29
N LYS A 5 15.26 6.17 7.26
CA LYS A 5 15.09 4.83 7.84
C LYS A 5 14.53 3.86 6.80
N LEU A 6 15.17 2.71 6.68
CA LEU A 6 14.73 1.62 5.81
C LEU A 6 13.52 0.91 6.45
N ILE A 7 12.42 0.78 5.69
CA ILE A 7 11.19 0.12 6.15
C ILE A 7 11.00 -1.25 5.52
N ALA A 8 11.32 -1.40 4.23
CA ALA A 8 11.30 -2.70 3.56
C ALA A 8 12.48 -2.84 2.61
N GLU A 9 13.03 -4.05 2.50
CA GLU A 9 14.18 -4.36 1.66
C GLU A 9 14.05 -5.75 1.06
N LEU A 10 14.18 -5.82 -0.27
CA LEU A 10 14.43 -7.05 -1.02
C LEU A 10 15.91 -7.12 -1.36
N LYS A 11 16.54 -8.28 -1.13
CA LYS A 11 17.94 -8.57 -1.50
C LYS A 11 17.97 -9.79 -2.39
N GLY A 12 18.21 -9.60 -3.69
CA GLY A 12 18.18 -10.66 -4.69
C GLY A 12 16.87 -11.43 -4.68
N ALA A 13 15.79 -10.83 -4.19
CA ALA A 13 14.54 -11.52 -3.99
C ALA A 13 13.71 -11.59 -5.27
N GLY A 14 13.11 -12.74 -5.52
CA GLY A 14 12.23 -12.94 -6.65
C GLY A 14 11.10 -13.91 -6.37
N LYS A 15 10.20 -14.02 -7.35
CA LYS A 15 9.01 -14.87 -7.22
C LYS A 15 8.73 -15.67 -8.46
N GLU A 16 8.59 -16.96 -8.25
CA GLU A 16 8.20 -17.95 -9.27
C GLU A 16 6.91 -18.63 -8.85
N TYR A 17 6.10 -18.98 -9.85
CA TYR A 17 4.90 -19.79 -9.69
C TYR A 17 5.03 -21.03 -10.58
N LYS A 18 4.74 -22.20 -10.02
CA LYS A 18 4.66 -23.46 -10.75
C LYS A 18 3.23 -23.70 -11.21
N THR A 19 3.04 -23.91 -12.50
CA THR A 19 1.75 -24.22 -13.12
C THR A 19 1.93 -25.47 -13.97
N GLY A 20 1.61 -26.65 -13.43
CA GLY A 20 1.97 -27.92 -14.05
C GLY A 20 3.49 -28.07 -14.21
N ASP A 21 3.95 -28.36 -15.43
CA ASP A 21 5.37 -28.51 -15.75
C ASP A 21 6.08 -27.18 -16.10
N GLN A 22 5.36 -26.06 -16.07
CA GLN A 22 5.93 -24.74 -16.39
C GLN A 22 6.22 -23.95 -15.13
N THR A 23 7.36 -23.24 -15.14
CA THR A 23 7.71 -22.23 -14.12
C THR A 23 7.55 -20.84 -14.73
N ILE A 24 6.72 -20.02 -14.11
CA ILE A 24 6.50 -18.63 -14.51
C ILE A 24 7.27 -17.74 -13.54
N VAL A 25 8.28 -17.02 -14.02
CA VAL A 25 9.01 -16.01 -13.24
C VAL A 25 8.21 -14.72 -13.23
N ALA A 26 7.50 -14.47 -12.15
CA ALA A 26 6.65 -13.28 -12.00
C ALA A 26 7.44 -12.05 -11.52
N LEU A 27 8.53 -12.26 -10.75
CA LEU A 27 9.50 -11.24 -10.38
C LEU A 27 10.89 -11.88 -10.42
N GLN A 28 11.80 -11.27 -11.16
CA GLN A 28 13.21 -11.69 -11.22
C GLN A 28 13.95 -11.28 -9.95
N ALA A 29 15.14 -11.84 -9.72
CA ALA A 29 16.01 -11.44 -8.61
C ALA A 29 16.20 -9.92 -8.62
N THR A 30 15.80 -9.28 -7.54
CA THR A 30 15.75 -7.82 -7.45
C THR A 30 16.25 -7.32 -6.11
N ASP A 31 16.99 -6.22 -6.13
CA ASP A 31 17.29 -5.40 -4.97
C ASP A 31 16.38 -4.18 -4.99
N PHE A 32 15.56 -4.03 -3.95
CA PHE A 32 14.61 -2.94 -3.88
C PHE A 32 14.41 -2.50 -2.43
N GLN A 33 14.29 -1.20 -2.21
CA GLN A 33 14.16 -0.61 -0.89
C GLN A 33 13.03 0.40 -0.83
N LEU A 34 12.32 0.43 0.31
CA LEU A 34 11.36 1.46 0.68
C LEU A 34 11.81 2.16 1.96
N HIS A 35 11.79 3.49 1.95
CA HIS A 35 12.27 4.31 3.04
C HIS A 35 11.14 5.11 3.68
N GLU A 36 11.31 5.41 4.97
CA GLU A 36 10.46 6.33 5.71
C GLU A 36 10.48 7.72 5.08
N GLY A 37 9.32 8.36 5.00
CA GLY A 37 9.20 9.73 4.48
C GLY A 37 9.29 9.81 2.96
N GLU A 38 9.07 8.70 2.23
CA GLU A 38 9.09 8.68 0.75
C GLU A 38 7.79 8.12 0.18
N LEU A 39 7.33 8.76 -0.91
CA LEU A 39 6.36 8.19 -1.83
C LEU A 39 7.11 7.61 -3.03
N THR A 40 7.11 6.28 -3.13
CA THR A 40 7.71 5.53 -4.24
C THR A 40 6.63 5.11 -5.23
N LEU A 41 6.78 5.48 -6.49
CA LEU A 41 5.91 5.05 -7.58
C LEU A 41 6.47 3.79 -8.24
N ILE A 42 5.62 2.79 -8.45
CA ILE A 42 5.96 1.53 -9.13
C ILE A 42 5.09 1.46 -10.38
N ILE A 43 5.69 1.74 -11.54
CA ILE A 43 4.97 1.78 -12.81
C ILE A 43 5.32 0.59 -13.70
N GLY A 44 4.52 0.35 -14.72
CA GLY A 44 4.77 -0.70 -15.71
C GLY A 44 3.48 -1.22 -16.34
N PRO A 45 3.58 -1.96 -17.45
CA PRO A 45 2.41 -2.53 -18.14
C PRO A 45 1.69 -3.59 -17.28
N SER A 46 0.46 -3.94 -17.66
CA SER A 46 -0.27 -5.06 -17.02
C SER A 46 0.53 -6.36 -17.16
N GLY A 47 0.53 -7.18 -16.11
CA GLY A 47 1.26 -8.45 -16.09
C GLY A 47 2.78 -8.35 -15.93
N SER A 48 3.35 -7.15 -15.75
CA SER A 48 4.81 -6.98 -15.64
C SER A 48 5.44 -7.46 -14.32
N GLY A 49 4.64 -7.76 -13.27
CA GLY A 49 5.12 -8.19 -11.95
C GLY A 49 4.89 -7.18 -10.82
N LYS A 50 4.25 -6.02 -11.08
CA LYS A 50 3.99 -4.97 -10.07
C LYS A 50 3.22 -5.49 -8.85
N THR A 51 2.11 -6.19 -9.08
CA THR A 51 1.29 -6.77 -7.99
C THR A 51 2.05 -7.85 -7.24
N THR A 52 2.96 -8.59 -7.90
CA THR A 52 3.85 -9.55 -7.24
C THR A 52 4.84 -8.83 -6.33
N LEU A 53 5.48 -7.76 -6.80
CA LEU A 53 6.36 -6.92 -5.98
C LEU A 53 5.60 -6.35 -4.78
N LEU A 54 4.41 -5.78 -5.01
CA LEU A 54 3.57 -5.25 -3.94
C LEU A 54 3.16 -6.32 -2.91
N SER A 55 2.86 -7.55 -3.38
CA SER A 55 2.49 -8.68 -2.53
C SER A 55 3.65 -9.18 -1.67
N LEU A 56 4.89 -9.14 -2.18
CA LEU A 56 6.10 -9.43 -1.41
C LEU A 56 6.29 -8.36 -0.32
N LEU A 57 6.34 -7.08 -0.70
CA LEU A 57 6.46 -5.95 0.23
C LEU A 57 5.36 -5.96 1.30
N GLY A 58 4.16 -6.36 0.90
CA GLY A 58 2.99 -6.49 1.76
C GLY A 58 3.00 -7.74 2.64
N CYS A 59 4.03 -8.58 2.57
CA CYS A 59 4.10 -9.83 3.31
C CYS A 59 2.88 -10.75 3.06
N VAL A 60 2.27 -10.68 1.88
CA VAL A 60 1.14 -11.53 1.47
C VAL A 60 1.65 -12.87 0.97
N ILE A 61 2.80 -12.85 0.28
CA ILE A 61 3.50 -14.02 -0.25
C ILE A 61 4.96 -14.00 0.21
N TYR A 62 5.58 -15.18 0.21
CA TYR A 62 7.02 -15.31 0.43
C TYR A 62 7.77 -15.22 -0.90
N PRO A 63 9.02 -14.71 -0.92
CA PRO A 63 9.89 -14.82 -2.07
C PRO A 63 10.21 -16.31 -2.35
N SER A 64 10.43 -16.66 -3.59
CA SER A 64 10.87 -17.99 -4.00
C SER A 64 12.37 -18.18 -3.80
N TYR A 65 13.12 -17.08 -3.87
CA TYR A 65 14.56 -16.98 -3.61
C TYR A 65 14.92 -15.56 -3.16
N GLY A 66 16.13 -15.39 -2.62
CA GLY A 66 16.57 -14.14 -2.00
C GLY A 66 15.88 -13.85 -0.68
N ASP A 67 16.07 -12.67 -0.15
CA ASP A 67 15.65 -12.26 1.19
C ASP A 67 14.71 -11.07 1.15
N LEU A 68 13.72 -11.08 2.04
CA LEU A 68 12.81 -9.95 2.28
C LEU A 68 12.85 -9.55 3.75
N TRP A 69 13.06 -8.27 3.97
CA TRP A 69 13.06 -7.65 5.30
C TRP A 69 11.97 -6.58 5.36
N VAL A 70 11.17 -6.58 6.43
CA VAL A 70 10.16 -5.54 6.70
C VAL A 70 10.24 -5.15 8.16
N ASP A 71 10.37 -3.85 8.42
CA ASP A 71 10.53 -3.27 9.76
C ASP A 71 11.62 -3.98 10.59
N GLY A 72 12.74 -4.31 9.96
CA GLY A 72 13.86 -5.02 10.57
C GLY A 72 13.66 -6.52 10.81
N GLN A 73 12.51 -7.10 10.41
CA GLN A 73 12.23 -8.53 10.55
C GLN A 73 12.50 -9.26 9.23
N HIS A 74 13.21 -10.40 9.30
CA HIS A 74 13.46 -11.29 8.16
C HIS A 74 12.23 -12.13 7.86
N ILE A 75 11.53 -11.81 6.78
CA ILE A 75 10.21 -12.35 6.45
C ILE A 75 10.25 -13.85 6.14
N ASN A 76 11.32 -14.31 5.48
CA ASN A 76 11.48 -15.72 5.10
C ASN A 76 11.46 -16.68 6.32
N SER A 77 11.82 -16.20 7.50
CA SER A 77 11.88 -16.97 8.75
C SER A 77 10.58 -16.95 9.56
N LEU A 78 9.60 -16.10 9.19
CA LEU A 78 8.36 -15.95 9.93
C LEU A 78 7.34 -17.03 9.53
N ASN A 79 6.63 -17.59 10.50
CA ASN A 79 5.46 -18.41 10.25
C ASN A 79 4.23 -17.54 9.90
N ALA A 80 3.15 -18.18 9.39
CA ALA A 80 1.95 -17.50 8.92
C ALA A 80 1.32 -16.57 9.97
N ASN A 81 1.29 -16.97 11.25
CA ASN A 81 0.70 -16.15 12.33
C ASN A 81 1.53 -14.89 12.61
N LYS A 82 2.86 -15.02 12.70
CA LYS A 82 3.76 -13.88 12.89
C LYS A 82 3.69 -12.93 11.68
N LEU A 83 3.61 -13.49 10.48
CA LEU A 83 3.47 -12.71 9.26
C LEU A 83 2.14 -11.94 9.19
N ALA A 84 1.03 -12.59 9.59
CA ALA A 84 -0.28 -11.93 9.67
C ALA A 84 -0.28 -10.78 10.69
N ARG A 85 0.38 -10.99 11.85
CA ARG A 85 0.51 -9.95 12.87
C ARG A 85 1.38 -8.77 12.40
N LEU A 86 2.52 -9.05 11.76
CA LEU A 86 3.38 -8.02 11.17
C LEU A 86 2.61 -7.17 10.15
N ARG A 87 1.85 -7.82 9.25
CA ARG A 87 0.98 -7.09 8.29
C ARG A 87 0.03 -6.16 9.00
N LEU A 88 -0.70 -6.67 9.99
CA LEU A 88 -1.72 -5.91 10.71
C LEU A 88 -1.15 -4.71 11.46
N GLU A 89 0.05 -4.82 12.02
CA GLU A 89 0.68 -3.78 12.83
C GLU A 89 1.50 -2.78 12.01
N THR A 90 2.04 -3.21 10.85
CA THR A 90 3.06 -2.43 10.13
C THR A 90 2.58 -1.93 8.77
N ILE A 91 1.61 -2.60 8.14
CA ILE A 91 1.25 -2.36 6.73
C ILE A 91 -0.21 -1.96 6.59
N GLY A 92 -0.46 -0.85 5.93
CA GLY A 92 -1.79 -0.44 5.46
C GLY A 92 -1.94 -0.73 3.97
N PHE A 93 -3.03 -1.39 3.57
CA PHE A 93 -3.33 -1.66 2.17
C PHE A 93 -4.47 -0.82 1.65
N VAL A 94 -4.29 -0.27 0.45
CA VAL A 94 -5.29 0.46 -0.34
C VAL A 94 -5.39 -0.20 -1.71
N PHE A 95 -6.57 -0.69 -2.08
CA PHE A 95 -6.81 -1.43 -3.31
C PHE A 95 -7.65 -0.64 -4.33
N GLN A 96 -7.49 -0.95 -5.59
CA GLN A 96 -8.27 -0.37 -6.69
C GLN A 96 -9.78 -0.53 -6.50
N SER A 97 -10.24 -1.70 -6.07
CA SER A 97 -11.66 -2.02 -5.84
C SER A 97 -12.15 -1.61 -4.45
N PHE A 98 -11.41 -0.76 -3.73
CA PHE A 98 -11.67 -0.32 -2.35
C PHE A 98 -11.73 -1.46 -1.33
N ASN A 99 -12.25 -2.61 -1.67
CA ASN A 99 -12.44 -3.80 -0.84
C ASN A 99 -13.15 -3.48 0.50
N LEU A 100 -14.15 -2.58 0.44
CA LEU A 100 -15.02 -2.31 1.57
C LEU A 100 -16.05 -3.44 1.70
N LEU A 101 -16.31 -3.85 2.93
CA LEU A 101 -17.35 -4.84 3.22
C LEU A 101 -18.72 -4.16 3.10
N ALA A 102 -19.50 -4.57 2.10
CA ALA A 102 -20.75 -3.93 1.72
C ALA A 102 -21.81 -3.86 2.85
N PRO A 103 -21.94 -4.86 3.78
CA PRO A 103 -22.91 -4.79 4.87
C PRO A 103 -22.48 -3.90 6.04
N LEU A 104 -21.22 -3.42 6.05
CA LEU A 104 -20.68 -2.58 7.10
C LEU A 104 -20.69 -1.10 6.71
N THR A 105 -20.98 -0.24 7.67
CA THR A 105 -20.85 1.22 7.52
C THR A 105 -19.39 1.62 7.31
N ALA A 106 -19.15 2.88 6.93
CA ALA A 106 -17.81 3.43 6.77
C ALA A 106 -16.96 3.27 8.05
N GLU A 107 -17.51 3.63 9.21
CA GLU A 107 -16.79 3.50 10.48
C GLU A 107 -16.51 2.04 10.85
N GLU A 108 -17.46 1.13 10.61
CA GLU A 108 -17.27 -0.30 10.87
C GLU A 108 -16.20 -0.91 9.96
N ASN A 109 -16.13 -0.51 8.68
CA ASN A 109 -15.05 -0.90 7.77
C ASN A 109 -13.68 -0.44 8.29
N VAL A 110 -13.58 0.80 8.78
CA VAL A 110 -12.35 1.35 9.33
C VAL A 110 -11.98 0.67 10.67
N GLU A 111 -12.96 0.25 11.48
CA GLU A 111 -12.73 -0.38 12.78
C GLU A 111 -12.15 -1.81 12.68
N LEU A 112 -12.38 -2.52 11.58
CA LEU A 112 -12.04 -3.94 11.44
C LEU A 112 -10.59 -4.29 11.84
N PRO A 113 -9.54 -3.59 11.36
CA PRO A 113 -8.18 -3.91 11.75
C PRO A 113 -7.94 -3.78 13.27
N LEU A 114 -8.59 -2.83 13.92
CA LEU A 114 -8.46 -2.61 15.36
C LEU A 114 -9.13 -3.72 16.20
N LYS A 115 -10.22 -4.31 15.68
CA LYS A 115 -10.84 -5.50 16.30
C LYS A 115 -9.88 -6.68 16.27
N LEU A 116 -9.17 -6.88 15.15
CA LEU A 116 -8.16 -7.93 15.00
C LEU A 116 -6.94 -7.71 15.90
N LEU A 117 -6.60 -6.46 16.23
CA LEU A 117 -5.57 -6.13 17.21
C LEU A 117 -6.01 -6.37 18.66
N GLY A 118 -7.30 -6.65 18.91
CA GLY A 118 -7.84 -6.87 20.26
C GLY A 118 -7.91 -5.61 21.12
N LEU A 119 -7.95 -4.42 20.51
CA LEU A 119 -8.05 -3.16 21.26
C LEU A 119 -9.43 -3.04 21.93
N ASP A 120 -9.47 -2.36 23.08
CA ASP A 120 -10.73 -2.05 23.76
C ASP A 120 -11.62 -1.08 22.95
N SER A 121 -12.92 -1.05 23.27
CA SER A 121 -13.90 -0.28 22.52
C SER A 121 -13.64 1.22 22.53
N SER A 122 -13.11 1.77 23.62
CA SER A 122 -12.84 3.21 23.77
C SER A 122 -11.70 3.64 22.83
N GLU A 123 -10.59 2.89 22.85
CA GLU A 123 -9.43 3.16 21.99
C GLU A 123 -9.77 2.96 20.50
N ARG A 124 -10.57 1.91 20.15
CA ARG A 124 -11.05 1.73 18.79
C ARG A 124 -11.85 2.93 18.29
N LYS A 125 -12.84 3.40 19.06
CA LYS A 125 -13.67 4.57 18.69
C LYS A 125 -12.81 5.81 18.45
N LYS A 126 -11.86 6.10 19.34
CA LYS A 126 -10.93 7.22 19.23
C LYS A 126 -10.10 7.17 17.94
N ARG A 127 -9.53 6.00 17.64
CA ARG A 127 -8.70 5.82 16.42
C ARG A 127 -9.53 5.88 15.15
N VAL A 128 -10.71 5.28 15.12
CA VAL A 128 -11.64 5.34 13.99
C VAL A 128 -12.04 6.77 13.70
N GLN A 129 -12.43 7.52 14.74
CA GLN A 129 -12.79 8.93 14.59
C GLN A 129 -11.64 9.72 13.99
N LYS A 130 -10.43 9.61 14.55
CA LYS A 130 -9.23 10.29 14.05
C LYS A 130 -8.91 9.92 12.60
N ALA A 131 -9.01 8.64 12.23
CA ALA A 131 -8.76 8.19 10.86
C ALA A 131 -9.77 8.77 9.87
N LEU A 132 -11.06 8.83 10.23
CA LEU A 132 -12.12 9.42 9.42
C LEU A 132 -11.98 10.95 9.29
N GLU A 133 -11.58 11.63 10.36
CA GLU A 133 -11.27 13.07 10.33
C GLU A 133 -10.10 13.37 9.40
N THR A 134 -9.03 12.56 9.44
CA THR A 134 -7.84 12.71 8.59
C THR A 134 -8.19 12.71 7.10
N VAL A 135 -9.16 11.90 6.68
CA VAL A 135 -9.59 11.81 5.28
C VAL A 135 -10.88 12.60 4.98
N GLY A 136 -11.34 13.44 5.90
CA GLY A 136 -12.54 14.28 5.72
C GLY A 136 -13.84 13.50 5.58
N MET A 137 -13.98 12.33 6.24
CA MET A 137 -15.13 11.44 6.08
C MET A 137 -15.98 11.26 7.34
N ILE A 138 -15.75 12.06 8.38
CA ILE A 138 -16.45 11.93 9.67
C ILE A 138 -17.97 12.04 9.54
N GLU A 139 -18.48 12.96 8.70
CA GLU A 139 -19.91 13.17 8.46
C GLU A 139 -20.57 12.01 7.71
N ARG A 140 -19.77 11.16 7.06
CA ARG A 140 -20.24 10.00 6.31
C ARG A 140 -20.02 8.66 7.03
N ARG A 141 -19.60 8.70 8.30
CA ARG A 141 -19.19 7.49 9.05
C ARG A 141 -20.27 6.41 9.14
N LYS A 142 -21.54 6.78 9.14
CA LYS A 142 -22.70 5.87 9.21
C LYS A 142 -23.18 5.38 7.84
N ASN A 143 -22.65 5.90 6.74
CA ASN A 143 -23.05 5.51 5.41
C ASN A 143 -22.52 4.09 5.06
N LEU A 144 -23.34 3.31 4.37
CA LEU A 144 -22.89 2.08 3.73
C LEU A 144 -22.09 2.40 2.44
N PRO A 145 -21.19 1.52 1.99
CA PRO A 145 -20.39 1.75 0.77
C PRO A 145 -21.22 2.13 -0.44
N LYS A 146 -22.40 1.51 -0.66
CA LYS A 146 -23.29 1.81 -1.77
C LYS A 146 -23.84 3.25 -1.81
N ALA A 147 -23.81 3.95 -0.67
CA ALA A 147 -24.25 5.34 -0.54
C ALA A 147 -23.10 6.34 -0.64
N LEU A 148 -21.90 5.89 -1.00
CA LEU A 148 -20.68 6.69 -1.14
C LEU A 148 -20.24 6.73 -2.60
N SER A 149 -19.75 7.90 -3.07
CA SER A 149 -19.08 7.99 -4.37
C SER A 149 -17.77 7.19 -4.38
N GLY A 150 -17.21 6.89 -5.57
CA GLY A 150 -15.93 6.18 -5.69
C GLY A 150 -14.79 6.86 -4.91
N GLY A 151 -14.66 8.19 -5.02
CA GLY A 151 -13.67 8.96 -4.26
C GLY A 151 -13.91 8.92 -2.74
N GLN A 152 -15.18 8.88 -2.29
CA GLN A 152 -15.50 8.70 -0.88
C GLN A 152 -15.16 7.30 -0.38
N GLN A 153 -15.46 6.25 -1.17
CA GLN A 153 -15.07 4.87 -0.85
C GLN A 153 -13.56 4.72 -0.77
N GLN A 154 -12.82 5.35 -1.67
CA GLN A 154 -11.35 5.36 -1.64
C GLN A 154 -10.81 5.99 -0.37
N ARG A 155 -11.36 7.14 0.05
CA ARG A 155 -10.96 7.79 1.31
C ARG A 155 -11.28 6.92 2.53
N ILE A 156 -12.40 6.19 2.55
CA ILE A 156 -12.68 5.20 3.62
C ILE A 156 -11.65 4.05 3.58
N ALA A 157 -11.26 3.57 2.40
CA ALA A 157 -10.22 2.54 2.28
C ALA A 157 -8.86 3.05 2.80
N ILE A 158 -8.51 4.31 2.54
CA ILE A 158 -7.31 4.96 3.10
C ILE A 158 -7.43 5.08 4.63
N ALA A 159 -8.57 5.54 5.17
CA ALA A 159 -8.79 5.60 6.62
C ALA A 159 -8.62 4.23 7.29
N ARG A 160 -9.16 3.17 6.68
CA ARG A 160 -8.99 1.79 7.14
C ARG A 160 -7.51 1.36 7.12
N ALA A 161 -6.77 1.74 6.09
CA ALA A 161 -5.34 1.44 6.01
C ALA A 161 -4.53 2.19 7.09
N LEU A 162 -4.96 3.39 7.48
CA LEU A 162 -4.27 4.24 8.45
C LEU A 162 -4.60 3.94 9.92
N VAL A 163 -5.72 3.30 10.21
CA VAL A 163 -6.30 3.21 11.55
C VAL A 163 -5.41 2.49 12.56
N THR A 164 -4.56 1.55 12.10
CA THR A 164 -3.56 0.86 12.91
C THR A 164 -2.29 1.68 13.13
N ASN A 165 -2.18 2.86 12.50
CA ASN A 165 -0.97 3.68 12.44
C ASN A 165 0.23 2.94 11.82
N PRO A 166 0.11 2.38 10.60
CA PRO A 166 1.15 1.58 9.97
C PRO A 166 2.40 2.40 9.67
N LYS A 167 3.54 1.74 9.50
CA LYS A 167 4.80 2.35 9.03
C LYS A 167 4.85 2.45 7.50
N MET A 168 4.17 1.53 6.82
CA MET A 168 4.15 1.44 5.37
C MET A 168 2.72 1.38 4.84
N ILE A 169 2.46 2.10 3.75
CA ILE A 169 1.18 2.10 3.02
C ILE A 169 1.45 1.61 1.62
N LEU A 170 0.77 0.55 1.23
CA LEU A 170 0.86 -0.06 -0.08
C LEU A 170 -0.44 0.15 -0.85
N CYS A 171 -0.36 0.81 -1.99
CA CYS A 171 -1.50 1.15 -2.82
C CYS A 171 -1.41 0.42 -4.17
N ASP A 172 -2.43 -0.36 -4.51
CA ASP A 172 -2.56 -1.01 -5.81
C ASP A 172 -3.60 -0.26 -6.63
N GLU A 173 -3.15 0.51 -7.64
CA GLU A 173 -3.98 1.33 -8.54
C GLU A 173 -5.00 2.23 -7.80
N PRO A 174 -4.59 3.02 -6.80
CA PRO A 174 -5.52 3.71 -5.89
C PRO A 174 -6.39 4.77 -6.56
N THR A 175 -6.10 5.12 -7.82
CA THR A 175 -6.76 6.19 -8.55
C THR A 175 -7.45 5.73 -9.84
N ALA A 176 -7.37 4.44 -10.17
CA ALA A 176 -7.86 3.92 -11.46
C ALA A 176 -9.38 4.08 -11.67
N SER A 177 -10.15 4.13 -10.57
CA SER A 177 -11.62 4.27 -10.61
C SER A 177 -12.09 5.69 -10.28
N LEU A 178 -11.19 6.69 -10.31
CA LEU A 178 -11.47 8.07 -9.89
C LEU A 178 -11.47 9.04 -11.09
N ASP A 179 -12.30 10.07 -10.99
CA ASP A 179 -12.21 11.25 -11.85
C ASP A 179 -10.94 12.07 -11.55
N LYS A 180 -10.61 13.03 -12.45
CA LYS A 180 -9.39 13.84 -12.35
C LYS A 180 -9.25 14.59 -11.02
N ASP A 181 -10.35 15.15 -10.51
CA ASP A 181 -10.35 15.97 -9.31
C ASP A 181 -10.10 15.08 -8.07
N SER A 182 -10.81 13.97 -7.99
CA SER A 182 -10.64 12.96 -6.93
C SER A 182 -9.25 12.33 -6.93
N LEU A 183 -8.66 12.09 -8.12
CA LEU A 183 -7.28 11.58 -8.25
C LEU A 183 -6.28 12.52 -7.57
N GLY A 184 -6.34 13.83 -7.89
CA GLY A 184 -5.42 14.80 -7.30
C GLY A 184 -5.53 14.89 -5.78
N VAL A 185 -6.75 14.80 -5.24
CA VAL A 185 -6.99 14.80 -3.80
C VAL A 185 -6.34 13.57 -3.14
N VAL A 186 -6.59 12.37 -3.64
CA VAL A 186 -6.04 11.11 -3.10
C VAL A 186 -4.50 11.12 -3.14
N MET A 187 -3.90 11.53 -4.26
CA MET A 187 -2.43 11.56 -4.37
C MET A 187 -1.77 12.57 -3.44
N LYS A 188 -2.39 13.74 -3.22
CA LYS A 188 -1.92 14.72 -2.24
C LYS A 188 -2.04 14.21 -0.80
N GLU A 189 -3.10 13.47 -0.48
CA GLU A 189 -3.24 12.79 0.81
C GLU A 189 -2.10 11.79 1.04
N LEU A 190 -1.82 10.92 0.06
CA LEU A 190 -0.73 9.94 0.14
C LEU A 190 0.65 10.62 0.26
N GLN A 191 0.88 11.71 -0.49
CA GLN A 191 2.11 12.51 -0.38
C GLN A 191 2.25 13.17 1.00
N THR A 192 1.15 13.65 1.58
CA THR A 192 1.14 14.22 2.93
C THR A 192 1.49 13.16 3.96
N LEU A 193 0.96 11.94 3.84
CA LEU A 193 1.29 10.81 4.71
C LEU A 193 2.78 10.44 4.63
N ALA A 194 3.36 10.44 3.41
CA ALA A 194 4.79 10.24 3.24
C ALA A 194 5.58 11.32 3.99
N ARG A 195 5.25 12.60 3.80
CA ARG A 195 5.91 13.73 4.51
C ARG A 195 5.77 13.66 6.04
N GLN A 196 4.74 12.97 6.55
CA GLN A 196 4.55 12.68 7.97
C GLN A 196 5.36 11.48 8.47
N GLY A 197 6.28 10.95 7.66
CA GLY A 197 7.17 9.85 8.03
C GLY A 197 6.66 8.45 7.67
N LYS A 198 5.57 8.32 6.90
CA LYS A 198 5.17 7.00 6.37
C LYS A 198 6.02 6.63 5.14
N SER A 199 6.27 5.34 4.95
CA SER A 199 6.72 4.82 3.65
C SER A 199 5.49 4.56 2.79
N VAL A 200 5.40 5.17 1.62
CA VAL A 200 4.23 5.00 0.73
C VAL A 200 4.71 4.41 -0.59
N ALA A 201 4.15 3.28 -1.00
CA ALA A 201 4.39 2.71 -2.33
C ALA A 201 3.07 2.65 -3.11
N VAL A 202 3.08 3.20 -4.32
CA VAL A 202 1.92 3.27 -5.21
C VAL A 202 2.22 2.54 -6.50
N VAL A 203 1.49 1.46 -6.75
CA VAL A 203 1.49 0.77 -8.04
C VAL A 203 0.50 1.45 -8.96
N THR A 204 0.92 1.76 -10.18
CA THR A 204 0.04 2.33 -11.20
C THR A 204 0.58 2.12 -12.61
N HIS A 205 -0.29 2.26 -13.60
CA HIS A 205 0.08 2.37 -15.01
C HIS A 205 -0.03 3.82 -15.52
N ASP A 206 -0.45 4.78 -14.68
CA ASP A 206 -0.61 6.19 -15.04
C ASP A 206 0.67 6.99 -14.80
N PRO A 207 1.41 7.38 -15.86
CA PRO A 207 2.65 8.12 -15.73
C PRO A 207 2.46 9.54 -15.16
N ARG A 208 1.24 10.09 -15.21
CA ARG A 208 0.93 11.43 -14.67
C ARG A 208 1.14 11.51 -13.17
N LEU A 209 1.14 10.36 -12.47
CA LEU A 209 1.34 10.30 -11.03
C LEU A 209 2.80 10.56 -10.61
N GLN A 210 3.77 10.58 -11.55
CA GLN A 210 5.18 10.85 -11.26
C GLN A 210 5.40 12.19 -10.54
N GLN A 211 4.57 13.20 -10.82
CA GLN A 211 4.66 14.51 -10.17
C GLN A 211 4.43 14.48 -8.64
N TYR A 212 3.86 13.40 -8.10
CA TYR A 212 3.62 13.24 -6.66
C TYR A 212 4.70 12.42 -5.97
N ALA A 213 5.58 11.75 -6.72
CA ALA A 213 6.55 10.81 -6.20
C ALA A 213 7.88 11.47 -5.83
N ASP A 214 8.52 10.94 -4.78
CA ASP A 214 9.90 11.26 -4.43
C ASP A 214 10.88 10.33 -5.18
N ARG A 215 10.41 9.14 -5.60
CA ARG A 215 11.16 8.13 -6.31
C ARG A 215 10.24 7.32 -7.21
N ALA A 216 10.75 6.82 -8.33
CA ALA A 216 10.01 5.94 -9.21
C ALA A 216 10.86 4.76 -9.70
N VAL A 217 10.19 3.63 -9.93
CA VAL A 217 10.74 2.44 -10.57
C VAL A 217 9.77 1.94 -11.64
N GLU A 218 10.32 1.38 -12.72
CA GLU A 218 9.55 0.65 -13.72
C GLU A 218 9.70 -0.86 -13.46
N VAL A 219 8.57 -1.58 -13.49
CA VAL A 219 8.57 -3.04 -13.51
C VAL A 219 8.27 -3.50 -14.93
N LYS A 220 9.23 -4.19 -15.54
CA LYS A 220 9.13 -4.68 -16.92
C LYS A 220 9.65 -6.13 -17.00
N ASN A 221 8.82 -7.06 -17.46
CA ASN A 221 9.15 -8.49 -17.55
C ASN A 221 9.73 -9.05 -16.24
N GLY A 222 9.15 -8.67 -15.10
CA GLY A 222 9.60 -9.09 -13.78
C GLY A 222 10.87 -8.39 -13.26
N GLN A 223 11.48 -7.51 -14.02
CA GLN A 223 12.64 -6.70 -13.58
C GLN A 223 12.18 -5.37 -12.99
N VAL A 224 12.82 -4.92 -11.90
CA VAL A 224 12.60 -3.62 -11.28
C VAL A 224 13.75 -2.70 -11.65
N ILE A 225 13.45 -1.63 -12.38
CA ILE A 225 14.43 -0.70 -12.96
C ILE A 225 14.17 0.69 -12.39
N PRO A 226 15.15 1.33 -11.74
CA PRO A 226 15.01 2.74 -11.35
C PRO A 226 14.79 3.63 -12.57
N ILE A 227 13.89 4.60 -12.44
CA ILE A 227 13.66 5.62 -13.47
C ILE A 227 13.80 7.03 -12.88
N GLU A 228 14.28 7.93 -13.69
CA GLU A 228 14.31 9.36 -13.34
C GLU A 228 12.88 9.91 -13.35
N LEU A 229 12.55 10.71 -12.33
CA LEU A 229 11.29 11.44 -12.31
C LEU A 229 11.34 12.52 -13.37
N THR A 230 10.50 12.40 -14.39
CA THR A 230 10.32 13.48 -15.34
C THR A 230 9.55 14.62 -14.64
N ASN A 231 10.19 15.77 -14.44
CA ASN A 231 9.47 17.00 -14.13
C ASN A 231 8.55 17.29 -15.32
N VAL A 232 7.30 16.87 -15.22
CA VAL A 232 6.27 17.36 -16.13
C VAL A 232 6.08 18.83 -15.76
N ALA A 233 6.81 19.69 -16.45
CA ALA A 233 6.57 21.12 -16.37
C ALA A 233 5.10 21.36 -16.72
N THR A 234 4.39 21.98 -15.80
CA THR A 234 3.01 22.48 -15.91
C THR A 234 2.82 23.41 -17.07
#